data_43a5eab3ada09bd1277507ea129f6655
#
_entry.id   43a5eab3ada09bd1277507ea129f6655
#
_cell.length_a   1.000
_cell.length_b   1.000
_cell.length_c   1.000
_cell.angle_alpha   90.00
_cell.angle_beta   90.00
_cell.angle_gamma   90.00
#
_symmetry.space_group_name_H-M   'P 1'
#
loop_
_entity.id
_entity.type
_entity.pdbx_description
1 polymer ?
#
loop_
_entity_poly.entity_id
_entity_poly.type
_entity_poly.pdbx_seq_one_letter_code
_entity_poly.pdbx_strand_id
1 'polypeptide(L)'
;MKIAFIGLGNMGGPMALNLHKAGHTLRAFDLSADACKKFAAEGLPIAKSAAATVDGAEVVISMLPASAHVDGLYFGSGDQAGLLEKIPAGTLVIDSSTIAAATSRKVAEAAAKRGIAVIDAPVSGGTGGAIAGTLTFMVGGAEADLERARPVLEKMGANIFYAGGAGAGQTAKICNNMLLGILMIGTSEALALGVANGLDPKVLSEIMRRSSGGNWALEKYNPMPGVMETSPASKNYAGGFGTDLMLKDLGLSQENAAAVRASTPLGGLARNLYAAHSLAGHGAQDFSSVIKLLQTKGA
;
A
#
# COMPACT_ATOMS: atom_id res chain seq x y z
N MET A 1 -15.10 4.74 19.42
CA MET A 1 -14.20 5.88 19.16
C MET A 1 -14.76 6.70 18.00
N LYS A 2 -14.52 8.02 18.02
CA LYS A 2 -14.82 8.91 16.89
C LYS A 2 -13.64 8.95 15.96
N ILE A 3 -13.81 8.48 14.72
CA ILE A 3 -12.73 8.31 13.74
C ILE A 3 -13.00 9.16 12.50
N ALA A 4 -12.04 10.01 12.16
CA ALA A 4 -11.96 10.65 10.85
C ALA A 4 -11.20 9.74 9.88
N PHE A 5 -11.78 9.42 8.71
CA PHE A 5 -11.12 8.60 7.69
C PHE A 5 -11.01 9.37 6.38
N ILE A 6 -9.80 9.53 5.86
CA ILE A 6 -9.52 10.34 4.67
C ILE A 6 -8.83 9.50 3.61
N GLY A 7 -9.44 9.43 2.43
CA GLY A 7 -9.03 8.59 1.31
C GLY A 7 -9.86 7.31 1.23
N LEU A 8 -10.83 7.28 0.31
CA LEU A 8 -11.81 6.19 0.11
C LEU A 8 -11.55 5.42 -1.20
N GLY A 9 -10.30 5.36 -1.63
CA GLY A 9 -9.91 4.55 -2.77
C GLY A 9 -10.10 3.03 -2.54
N ASN A 10 -9.50 2.22 -3.41
CA ASN A 10 -9.64 0.75 -3.40
C ASN A 10 -9.23 0.08 -2.07
N MET A 11 -8.35 0.73 -1.31
CA MET A 11 -7.91 0.26 0.01
C MET A 11 -8.69 0.93 1.14
N GLY A 12 -8.69 2.27 1.17
CA GLY A 12 -9.23 3.04 2.29
C GLY A 12 -10.74 2.90 2.47
N GLY A 13 -11.50 2.80 1.39
CA GLY A 13 -12.95 2.60 1.48
C GLY A 13 -13.34 1.32 2.23
N PRO A 14 -12.84 0.12 1.83
CA PRO A 14 -13.06 -1.10 2.60
C PRO A 14 -12.54 -1.05 4.04
N MET A 15 -11.38 -0.41 4.29
CA MET A 15 -10.86 -0.22 5.65
C MET A 15 -11.83 0.61 6.50
N ALA A 16 -12.34 1.72 5.96
CA ALA A 16 -13.33 2.56 6.64
C ALA A 16 -14.64 1.81 6.93
N LEU A 17 -15.11 1.00 5.98
CA LEU A 17 -16.29 0.15 6.17
C LEU A 17 -16.11 -0.88 7.29
N ASN A 18 -14.94 -1.49 7.41
CA ASN A 18 -14.66 -2.43 8.49
C ASN A 18 -14.73 -1.75 9.86
N LEU A 19 -14.19 -0.54 9.97
CA LEU A 19 -14.30 0.26 11.20
C LEU A 19 -15.75 0.65 11.50
N HIS A 20 -16.52 1.03 10.48
CA HIS A 20 -17.94 1.36 10.64
C HIS A 20 -18.74 0.15 11.13
N LYS A 21 -18.54 -1.02 10.49
CA LYS A 21 -19.18 -2.28 10.88
C LYS A 21 -18.77 -2.74 12.29
N ALA A 22 -17.58 -2.36 12.75
CA ALA A 22 -17.11 -2.63 14.11
C ALA A 22 -17.72 -1.69 15.17
N GLY A 23 -18.63 -0.77 14.78
CA GLY A 23 -19.35 0.11 15.69
C GLY A 23 -18.63 1.40 16.06
N HIS A 24 -17.57 1.78 15.33
CA HIS A 24 -16.95 3.09 15.50
C HIS A 24 -17.81 4.20 14.87
N THR A 25 -17.81 5.39 15.48
CA THR A 25 -18.45 6.58 14.89
C THR A 25 -17.51 7.18 13.85
N LEU A 26 -17.79 6.95 12.57
CA LEU A 26 -16.95 7.47 11.49
C LEU A 26 -17.49 8.77 10.89
N ARG A 27 -16.54 9.59 10.40
CA ARG A 27 -16.74 10.60 9.38
C ARG A 27 -15.68 10.40 8.32
N ALA A 28 -16.07 10.11 7.09
CA ALA A 28 -15.15 9.81 6.01
C ALA A 28 -15.17 10.90 4.93
N PHE A 29 -14.06 11.05 4.20
CA PHE A 29 -13.94 12.00 3.11
C PHE A 29 -12.97 11.51 2.03
N ASP A 30 -13.28 11.82 0.80
CA ASP A 30 -12.38 11.69 -0.36
C ASP A 30 -12.59 12.88 -1.29
N LEU A 31 -11.56 13.25 -2.06
CA LEU A 31 -11.67 14.27 -3.12
C LEU A 31 -12.52 13.77 -4.31
N SER A 32 -12.58 12.45 -4.53
CA SER A 32 -13.44 11.83 -5.54
C SER A 32 -14.89 11.78 -5.07
N ALA A 33 -15.73 12.55 -5.73
CA ALA A 33 -17.19 12.53 -5.48
C ALA A 33 -17.78 11.14 -5.73
N ASP A 34 -17.25 10.38 -6.69
CA ASP A 34 -17.73 9.04 -7.01
C ASP A 34 -17.35 8.02 -5.91
N ALA A 35 -16.14 8.12 -5.35
CA ALA A 35 -15.77 7.34 -4.18
C ALA A 35 -16.68 7.67 -2.98
N CYS A 36 -16.92 8.95 -2.72
CA CYS A 36 -17.84 9.38 -1.67
C CYS A 36 -19.26 8.80 -1.88
N LYS A 37 -19.82 8.91 -3.09
CA LYS A 37 -21.16 8.36 -3.42
C LYS A 37 -21.21 6.84 -3.23
N LYS A 38 -20.20 6.14 -3.75
CA LYS A 38 -20.10 4.68 -3.64
C LYS A 38 -20.19 4.24 -2.18
N PHE A 39 -19.34 4.79 -1.32
CA PHE A 39 -19.26 4.36 0.07
C PHE A 39 -20.40 4.92 0.95
N ALA A 40 -20.99 6.07 0.58
CA ALA A 40 -22.24 6.53 1.20
C ALA A 40 -23.39 5.54 0.96
N ALA A 41 -23.49 4.96 -0.24
CA ALA A 41 -24.48 3.92 -0.55
C ALA A 41 -24.27 2.63 0.26
N GLU A 42 -23.06 2.38 0.74
CA GLU A 42 -22.72 1.28 1.65
C GLU A 42 -22.90 1.65 3.14
N GLY A 43 -23.46 2.84 3.44
CA GLY A 43 -23.80 3.31 4.78
C GLY A 43 -22.70 4.11 5.49
N LEU A 44 -21.57 4.43 4.82
CA LEU A 44 -20.50 5.21 5.44
C LEU A 44 -20.88 6.70 5.54
N PRO A 45 -20.80 7.32 6.73
CA PRO A 45 -21.06 8.76 6.90
C PRO A 45 -19.98 9.60 6.19
N ILE A 46 -20.36 10.34 5.16
CA ILE A 46 -19.47 11.18 4.36
C ILE A 46 -19.54 12.64 4.86
N ALA A 47 -18.38 13.22 5.14
CA ALA A 47 -18.24 14.62 5.50
C ALA A 47 -18.10 15.53 4.27
N LYS A 48 -18.35 16.82 4.42
CA LYS A 48 -18.27 17.81 3.34
C LYS A 48 -16.83 18.18 2.95
N SER A 49 -15.86 17.93 3.84
CA SER A 49 -14.44 18.22 3.62
C SER A 49 -13.58 17.42 4.58
N ALA A 50 -12.27 17.30 4.30
CA ALA A 50 -11.30 16.73 5.22
C ALA A 50 -11.29 17.44 6.59
N ALA A 51 -11.39 18.78 6.61
CA ALA A 51 -11.47 19.55 7.84
C ALA A 51 -12.73 19.22 8.67
N ALA A 52 -13.85 18.96 8.02
CA ALA A 52 -15.08 18.59 8.71
C ALA A 52 -15.04 17.17 9.30
N THR A 53 -14.13 16.30 8.86
CA THR A 53 -13.98 14.95 9.44
C THR A 53 -13.35 15.00 10.84
N VAL A 54 -12.39 15.88 11.04
CA VAL A 54 -11.53 15.88 12.23
C VAL A 54 -12.13 16.59 13.45
N ASP A 55 -13.26 17.27 13.28
CA ASP A 55 -13.95 17.93 14.38
C ASP A 55 -14.41 16.92 15.45
N GLY A 56 -13.80 17.00 16.62
CA GLY A 56 -14.02 16.09 17.75
C GLY A 56 -13.55 14.65 17.51
N ALA A 57 -12.69 14.40 16.52
CA ALA A 57 -12.11 13.08 16.26
C ALA A 57 -11.08 12.71 17.33
N GLU A 58 -11.13 11.48 17.81
CA GLU A 58 -10.13 10.87 18.69
C GLU A 58 -8.99 10.25 17.89
N VAL A 59 -9.32 9.77 16.68
CA VAL A 59 -8.38 9.14 15.73
C VAL A 59 -8.61 9.72 14.34
N VAL A 60 -7.53 10.04 13.63
CA VAL A 60 -7.54 10.43 12.21
C VAL A 60 -6.76 9.39 11.43
N ILE A 61 -7.38 8.82 10.39
CA ILE A 61 -6.74 7.84 9.52
C ILE A 61 -6.65 8.41 8.11
N SER A 62 -5.48 8.35 7.50
CA SER A 62 -5.27 8.69 6.09
C SER A 62 -4.81 7.47 5.29
N MET A 63 -5.35 7.31 4.06
CA MET A 63 -4.97 6.28 3.09
C MET A 63 -4.91 6.88 1.70
N LEU A 64 -3.76 7.49 1.35
CA LEU A 64 -3.58 8.36 0.21
C LEU A 64 -2.57 7.77 -0.80
N PRO A 65 -2.60 8.20 -2.08
CA PRO A 65 -1.81 7.58 -3.14
C PRO A 65 -0.30 7.78 -3.05
N ALA A 66 0.18 8.94 -2.57
CA ALA A 66 1.60 9.32 -2.62
C ALA A 66 1.96 10.39 -1.57
N SER A 67 3.27 10.60 -1.36
CA SER A 67 3.83 11.58 -0.42
C SER A 67 3.28 13.00 -0.62
N ALA A 68 3.15 13.46 -1.87
CA ALA A 68 2.61 14.78 -2.17
C ALA A 68 1.16 14.96 -1.67
N HIS A 69 0.33 13.91 -1.70
CA HIS A 69 -1.04 13.98 -1.20
C HIS A 69 -1.07 14.03 0.33
N VAL A 70 -0.16 13.32 1.00
CA VAL A 70 -0.02 13.37 2.46
C VAL A 70 0.51 14.75 2.89
N ASP A 71 1.53 15.26 2.22
CA ASP A 71 2.02 16.64 2.44
C ASP A 71 0.90 17.67 2.26
N GLY A 72 0.17 17.61 1.14
CA GLY A 72 -0.95 18.51 0.85
C GLY A 72 -2.07 18.41 1.89
N LEU A 73 -2.39 17.20 2.36
CA LEU A 73 -3.40 17.01 3.40
C LEU A 73 -2.98 17.65 4.73
N TYR A 74 -1.79 17.34 5.22
CA TYR A 74 -1.38 17.73 6.56
C TYR A 74 -0.81 19.14 6.65
N PHE A 75 -0.12 19.63 5.62
CA PHE A 75 0.50 20.97 5.63
C PHE A 75 -0.27 22.00 4.80
N GLY A 76 -1.20 21.59 3.96
CA GLY A 76 -1.92 22.47 3.05
C GLY A 76 -1.19 22.72 1.72
N SER A 77 -1.80 23.53 0.88
CA SER A 77 -1.27 23.91 -0.44
C SER A 77 -1.78 25.29 -0.83
N GLY A 78 -0.90 26.17 -1.27
CA GLY A 78 -1.24 27.57 -1.54
C GLY A 78 -1.82 28.24 -0.30
N ASP A 79 -2.98 28.88 -0.44
CA ASP A 79 -3.69 29.59 0.63
C ASP A 79 -4.54 28.68 1.54
N GLN A 80 -4.56 27.37 1.25
CA GLN A 80 -5.32 26.42 2.06
C GLN A 80 -4.49 25.88 3.22
N ALA A 81 -4.96 26.11 4.46
CA ALA A 81 -4.35 25.59 5.67
C ALA A 81 -4.41 24.06 5.71
N GLY A 82 -3.33 23.43 6.18
CA GLY A 82 -3.24 21.99 6.34
C GLY A 82 -4.11 21.45 7.48
N LEU A 83 -4.38 20.15 7.41
CA LEU A 83 -5.23 19.49 8.38
C LEU A 83 -4.64 19.49 9.79
N LEU A 84 -3.30 19.52 9.93
CA LEU A 84 -2.64 19.63 11.24
C LEU A 84 -3.12 20.84 12.05
N GLU A 85 -3.50 21.93 11.39
CA GLU A 85 -4.03 23.11 12.09
C GLU A 85 -5.44 22.91 12.66
N LYS A 86 -6.16 21.92 12.19
CA LYS A 86 -7.56 21.62 12.55
C LYS A 86 -7.69 20.44 13.51
N ILE A 87 -6.70 19.55 13.54
CA ILE A 87 -6.70 18.37 14.41
C ILE A 87 -6.51 18.82 15.87
N PRO A 88 -7.38 18.40 16.79
CA PRO A 88 -7.24 18.71 18.22
C PRO A 88 -5.97 18.08 18.83
N ALA A 89 -5.38 18.76 19.81
CA ALA A 89 -4.33 18.15 20.63
C ALA A 89 -4.84 16.88 21.33
N GLY A 90 -3.98 15.89 21.51
CA GLY A 90 -4.32 14.58 22.07
C GLY A 90 -4.87 13.56 21.05
N THR A 91 -5.24 14.00 19.84
CA THR A 91 -5.67 13.11 18.75
C THR A 91 -4.52 12.20 18.31
N LEU A 92 -4.85 10.95 17.93
CA LEU A 92 -3.93 10.03 17.31
C LEU A 92 -4.14 10.03 15.78
N VAL A 93 -3.09 10.29 15.03
CA VAL A 93 -3.06 10.19 13.57
C VAL A 93 -2.42 8.86 13.17
N ILE A 94 -3.07 8.13 12.27
CA ILE A 94 -2.61 6.87 11.67
C ILE A 94 -2.53 7.09 10.17
N ASP A 95 -1.31 7.22 9.61
CA ASP A 95 -1.16 7.28 8.16
C ASP A 95 -0.86 5.90 7.60
N SER A 96 -1.84 5.33 6.90
CA SER A 96 -1.74 4.01 6.26
C SER A 96 -1.30 4.08 4.79
N SER A 97 -0.97 5.27 4.30
CA SER A 97 -0.45 5.48 2.95
C SER A 97 0.93 4.83 2.78
N THR A 98 1.31 4.47 1.56
CA THR A 98 2.68 4.07 1.24
C THR A 98 3.42 5.26 0.62
N ILE A 99 4.29 5.88 1.42
CA ILE A 99 4.97 7.15 1.14
C ILE A 99 6.45 7.10 1.55
N ALA A 100 7.19 8.15 1.23
CA ALA A 100 8.57 8.29 1.71
C ALA A 100 8.63 8.35 3.24
N ALA A 101 9.55 7.62 3.85
CA ALA A 101 9.77 7.66 5.29
C ALA A 101 10.13 9.07 5.81
N ALA A 102 10.76 9.89 4.98
CA ALA A 102 11.05 11.29 5.29
C ALA A 102 9.77 12.12 5.43
N THR A 103 8.77 11.91 4.55
CA THR A 103 7.45 12.57 4.65
C THR A 103 6.75 12.17 5.95
N SER A 104 6.77 10.89 6.29
CA SER A 104 6.17 10.40 7.54
C SER A 104 6.81 11.05 8.78
N ARG A 105 8.14 11.11 8.82
CA ARG A 105 8.89 11.80 9.90
C ARG A 105 8.55 13.29 9.98
N LYS A 106 8.49 13.98 8.83
CA LYS A 106 8.11 15.39 8.74
C LYS A 106 6.73 15.66 9.34
N VAL A 107 5.74 14.80 9.01
CA VAL A 107 4.39 14.89 9.57
C VAL A 107 4.42 14.68 11.09
N ALA A 108 5.11 13.63 11.55
CA ALA A 108 5.22 13.31 12.97
C ALA A 108 5.86 14.45 13.79
N GLU A 109 6.95 15.03 13.29
CA GLU A 109 7.63 16.16 13.93
C GLU A 109 6.75 17.42 14.02
N ALA A 110 6.02 17.74 12.96
CA ALA A 110 5.12 18.88 12.94
C ALA A 110 3.92 18.68 13.87
N ALA A 111 3.35 17.48 13.88
CA ALA A 111 2.23 17.11 14.72
C ALA A 111 2.59 17.12 16.22
N ALA A 112 3.79 16.62 16.56
CA ALA A 112 4.28 16.60 17.95
C ALA A 112 4.34 18.02 18.59
N LYS A 113 4.71 19.05 17.81
CA LYS A 113 4.72 20.46 18.27
C LYS A 113 3.31 20.96 18.64
N ARG A 114 2.27 20.24 18.25
CA ARG A 114 0.86 20.56 18.52
C ARG A 114 0.21 19.57 19.50
N GLY A 115 1.00 18.68 20.10
CA GLY A 115 0.48 17.65 21.01
C GLY A 115 -0.35 16.58 20.31
N ILE A 116 -0.10 16.33 19.01
CA ILE A 116 -0.76 15.30 18.20
C ILE A 116 0.21 14.13 18.04
N ALA A 117 -0.24 12.92 18.39
CA ALA A 117 0.52 11.71 18.18
C ALA A 117 0.36 11.21 16.72
N VAL A 118 1.43 10.71 16.12
CA VAL A 118 1.40 10.18 14.74
C VAL A 118 2.12 8.84 14.69
N ILE A 119 1.47 7.86 14.05
CA ILE A 119 2.10 6.62 13.61
C ILE A 119 1.96 6.46 12.09
N ASP A 120 2.99 5.97 11.44
CA ASP A 120 2.93 5.47 10.07
C ASP A 120 2.61 3.97 10.11
N ALA A 121 1.57 3.58 9.40
CA ALA A 121 1.03 2.22 9.44
C ALA A 121 0.67 1.71 8.03
N PRO A 122 1.62 1.71 7.06
CA PRO A 122 1.38 1.15 5.75
C PRO A 122 1.01 -0.33 5.82
N VAL A 123 0.28 -0.78 4.79
CA VAL A 123 -0.38 -2.08 4.80
C VAL A 123 0.12 -3.02 3.69
N SER A 124 -0.02 -4.31 3.94
CA SER A 124 0.12 -5.39 2.96
C SER A 124 -1.10 -6.30 3.01
N GLY A 125 -1.48 -6.90 1.86
CA GLY A 125 -2.66 -7.78 1.73
C GLY A 125 -3.58 -7.43 0.56
N GLY A 126 -3.32 -6.29 -0.11
CA GLY A 126 -4.09 -5.83 -1.27
C GLY A 126 -5.55 -5.54 -0.94
N THR A 127 -6.35 -5.31 -1.98
CA THR A 127 -7.79 -4.99 -1.85
C THR A 127 -8.57 -6.13 -1.19
N GLY A 128 -8.20 -7.38 -1.45
CA GLY A 128 -8.83 -8.55 -0.82
C GLY A 128 -8.64 -8.54 0.70
N GLY A 129 -7.42 -8.26 1.17
CA GLY A 129 -7.13 -8.12 2.60
C GLY A 129 -7.84 -6.93 3.24
N ALA A 130 -7.97 -5.81 2.51
CA ALA A 130 -8.70 -4.64 2.99
C ALA A 130 -10.20 -4.94 3.17
N ILE A 131 -10.82 -5.65 2.23
CA ILE A 131 -12.23 -6.06 2.31
C ILE A 131 -12.43 -7.05 3.45
N ALA A 132 -11.56 -8.04 3.56
CA ALA A 132 -11.65 -9.09 4.57
C ALA A 132 -11.25 -8.67 5.99
N GLY A 133 -10.64 -7.48 6.16
CA GLY A 133 -10.10 -7.04 7.46
C GLY A 133 -8.88 -7.87 7.91
N THR A 134 -8.10 -8.37 6.97
CA THR A 134 -6.95 -9.27 7.24
C THR A 134 -5.62 -8.66 6.82
N LEU A 135 -5.54 -7.34 6.75
CA LEU A 135 -4.31 -6.64 6.39
C LEU A 135 -3.18 -6.93 7.39
N THR A 136 -1.95 -6.82 6.89
CA THR A 136 -0.75 -6.73 7.73
C THR A 136 -0.34 -5.27 7.81
N PHE A 137 -0.29 -4.71 9.02
CA PHE A 137 0.21 -3.38 9.32
C PHE A 137 1.67 -3.41 9.73
N MET A 138 2.47 -2.51 9.17
CA MET A 138 3.87 -2.28 9.54
C MET A 138 3.94 -0.91 10.22
N VAL A 139 4.08 -0.89 11.55
CA VAL A 139 3.85 0.33 12.32
C VAL A 139 5.16 0.97 12.76
N GLY A 140 5.33 2.26 12.42
CA GLY A 140 6.38 3.13 12.92
C GLY A 140 5.81 4.26 13.77
N GLY A 141 6.52 4.63 14.84
CA GLY A 141 6.11 5.68 15.78
C GLY A 141 6.46 5.33 17.23
N ALA A 142 5.87 6.00 18.18
CA ALA A 142 6.04 5.62 19.58
C ALA A 142 5.24 4.34 19.89
N GLU A 143 5.82 3.40 20.63
CA GLU A 143 5.17 2.13 20.97
C GLU A 143 3.87 2.35 21.77
N ALA A 144 3.85 3.33 22.65
CA ALA A 144 2.64 3.73 23.37
C ALA A 144 1.50 4.18 22.45
N ASP A 145 1.82 4.84 21.33
CA ASP A 145 0.83 5.27 20.34
C ASP A 145 0.35 4.10 19.49
N LEU A 146 1.21 3.09 19.22
CA LEU A 146 0.77 1.83 18.63
C LEU A 146 -0.26 1.13 19.54
N GLU A 147 0.00 1.05 20.84
CA GLU A 147 -0.97 0.41 21.75
C GLU A 147 -2.31 1.16 21.79
N ARG A 148 -2.30 2.49 21.69
CA ARG A 148 -3.53 3.28 21.49
C ARG A 148 -4.24 3.00 20.17
N ALA A 149 -3.47 2.75 19.10
CA ALA A 149 -4.00 2.45 17.78
C ALA A 149 -4.53 1.02 17.65
N ARG A 150 -3.97 0.07 18.44
CA ARG A 150 -4.22 -1.38 18.30
C ARG A 150 -5.71 -1.73 18.18
N PRO A 151 -6.63 -1.24 19.03
CA PRO A 151 -8.05 -1.58 18.93
C PRO A 151 -8.70 -1.18 17.60
N VAL A 152 -8.15 -0.15 16.94
CA VAL A 152 -8.59 0.33 15.61
C VAL A 152 -7.96 -0.52 14.51
N LEU A 153 -6.66 -0.78 14.58
CA LEU A 153 -5.92 -1.56 13.57
C LEU A 153 -6.43 -3.00 13.48
N GLU A 154 -6.78 -3.63 14.60
CA GLU A 154 -7.34 -4.99 14.69
C GLU A 154 -8.69 -5.16 13.98
N LYS A 155 -9.41 -4.07 13.70
CA LYS A 155 -10.65 -4.13 12.90
C LYS A 155 -10.39 -4.11 11.39
N MET A 156 -9.17 -3.83 10.98
CA MET A 156 -8.77 -3.73 9.57
C MET A 156 -7.68 -4.75 9.18
N GLY A 157 -7.01 -5.36 10.16
CA GLY A 157 -5.90 -6.27 9.91
C GLY A 157 -5.78 -7.40 10.91
N ALA A 158 -5.15 -8.49 10.46
CA ALA A 158 -4.88 -9.68 11.26
C ALA A 158 -3.48 -9.65 11.89
N ASN A 159 -2.54 -8.90 11.30
CA ASN A 159 -1.17 -8.83 11.78
C ASN A 159 -0.76 -7.38 11.97
N ILE A 160 -0.17 -7.06 13.11
CA ILE A 160 0.30 -5.72 13.46
C ILE A 160 1.73 -5.85 13.98
N PHE A 161 2.70 -5.34 13.20
CA PHE A 161 4.11 -5.40 13.54
C PHE A 161 4.63 -4.00 13.90
N TYR A 162 5.28 -3.88 15.05
CA TYR A 162 6.03 -2.69 15.41
C TYR A 162 7.40 -2.72 14.73
N ALA A 163 7.67 -1.74 13.88
CA ALA A 163 8.91 -1.65 13.10
C ALA A 163 9.95 -0.70 13.72
N GLY A 164 9.57 0.11 14.71
CA GLY A 164 10.45 1.10 15.34
C GLY A 164 9.86 2.51 15.33
N GLY A 165 10.70 3.53 15.45
CA GLY A 165 10.30 4.94 15.49
C GLY A 165 9.63 5.44 14.21
N ALA A 166 9.28 6.74 14.16
CA ALA A 166 8.59 7.36 13.03
C ALA A 166 9.29 7.12 11.69
N GLY A 167 8.53 6.68 10.68
CA GLY A 167 9.00 6.31 9.35
C GLY A 167 9.54 4.88 9.25
N ALA A 168 9.61 4.11 10.35
CA ALA A 168 10.09 2.72 10.32
C ALA A 168 9.08 1.80 9.63
N GLY A 169 7.79 2.03 9.78
CA GLY A 169 6.75 1.30 9.07
C GLY A 169 6.87 1.48 7.55
N GLN A 170 7.07 2.72 7.09
CA GLN A 170 7.31 3.02 5.68
C GLN A 170 8.59 2.33 5.17
N THR A 171 9.67 2.37 5.95
CA THR A 171 10.91 1.69 5.59
C THR A 171 10.71 0.18 5.47
N ALA A 172 10.01 -0.45 6.42
CA ALA A 172 9.67 -1.88 6.35
C ALA A 172 8.83 -2.19 5.10
N LYS A 173 7.84 -1.35 4.80
CA LYS A 173 6.98 -1.50 3.62
C LYS A 173 7.76 -1.44 2.31
N ILE A 174 8.62 -0.44 2.12
CA ILE A 174 9.37 -0.31 0.86
C ILE A 174 10.42 -1.42 0.70
N CYS A 175 11.03 -1.91 1.78
CA CYS A 175 11.91 -3.08 1.74
C CYS A 175 11.14 -4.34 1.29
N ASN A 176 9.96 -4.57 1.88
CA ASN A 176 9.09 -5.68 1.47
C ASN A 176 8.70 -5.60 0.00
N ASN A 177 8.27 -4.41 -0.48
CA ASN A 177 7.81 -4.27 -1.85
C ASN A 177 8.96 -4.27 -2.87
N MET A 178 10.15 -3.81 -2.49
CA MET A 178 11.36 -3.99 -3.31
C MET A 178 11.65 -5.49 -3.51
N LEU A 179 11.65 -6.28 -2.44
CA LEU A 179 11.85 -7.72 -2.54
C LEU A 179 10.72 -8.38 -3.37
N LEU A 180 9.47 -7.97 -3.18
CA LEU A 180 8.33 -8.47 -3.95
C LEU A 180 8.50 -8.23 -5.46
N GLY A 181 8.94 -7.02 -5.86
CA GLY A 181 9.21 -6.70 -7.26
C GLY A 181 10.33 -7.56 -7.86
N ILE A 182 11.42 -7.76 -7.10
CA ILE A 182 12.55 -8.62 -7.50
C ILE A 182 12.08 -10.08 -7.67
N LEU A 183 11.33 -10.61 -6.71
CA LEU A 183 10.80 -11.98 -6.75
C LEU A 183 9.85 -12.19 -7.93
N MET A 184 9.01 -11.22 -8.24
CA MET A 184 8.09 -11.29 -9.37
C MET A 184 8.85 -11.34 -10.69
N ILE A 185 9.88 -10.52 -10.87
CA ILE A 185 10.72 -10.53 -12.06
C ILE A 185 11.47 -11.87 -12.20
N GLY A 186 12.17 -12.30 -11.14
CA GLY A 186 12.91 -13.56 -11.19
C GLY A 186 12.03 -14.77 -11.43
N THR A 187 10.82 -14.81 -10.84
CA THR A 187 9.82 -15.85 -11.11
C THR A 187 9.36 -15.80 -12.56
N SER A 188 9.12 -14.61 -13.10
CA SER A 188 8.70 -14.42 -14.49
C SER A 188 9.77 -14.84 -15.49
N GLU A 189 11.05 -14.50 -15.24
CA GLU A 189 12.19 -14.92 -16.06
C GLU A 189 12.32 -16.44 -16.09
N ALA A 190 12.26 -17.08 -14.92
CA ALA A 190 12.39 -18.54 -14.82
C ALA A 190 11.25 -19.27 -15.56
N LEU A 191 10.01 -18.81 -15.43
CA LEU A 191 8.86 -19.38 -16.11
C LEU A 191 8.94 -19.13 -17.63
N ALA A 192 9.30 -17.92 -18.06
CA ALA A 192 9.46 -17.60 -19.49
C ALA A 192 10.56 -18.44 -20.14
N LEU A 193 11.71 -18.62 -19.48
CA LEU A 193 12.81 -19.47 -19.93
C LEU A 193 12.35 -20.94 -20.10
N GLY A 194 11.63 -21.46 -19.09
CA GLY A 194 11.15 -22.85 -19.15
C GLY A 194 10.16 -23.08 -20.29
N VAL A 195 9.21 -22.18 -20.47
CA VAL A 195 8.23 -22.24 -21.57
C VAL A 195 8.93 -22.14 -22.92
N ALA A 196 9.91 -21.24 -23.07
CA ALA A 196 10.71 -21.13 -24.29
C ALA A 196 11.49 -22.43 -24.62
N ASN A 197 11.78 -23.28 -23.63
CA ASN A 197 12.39 -24.60 -23.78
C ASN A 197 11.34 -25.73 -23.88
N GLY A 198 10.05 -25.42 -24.01
CA GLY A 198 8.99 -26.41 -24.21
C GLY A 198 8.46 -27.05 -22.92
N LEU A 199 8.80 -26.50 -21.72
CA LEU A 199 8.24 -27.01 -20.46
C LEU A 199 6.80 -26.52 -20.26
N ASP A 200 5.96 -27.39 -19.73
CA ASP A 200 4.64 -27.01 -19.25
C ASP A 200 4.79 -26.08 -18.04
N PRO A 201 4.20 -24.87 -18.06
CA PRO A 201 4.37 -23.89 -16.96
C PRO A 201 3.77 -24.35 -15.64
N LYS A 202 2.75 -25.23 -15.64
CA LYS A 202 2.17 -25.79 -14.41
C LYS A 202 3.15 -26.77 -13.77
N VAL A 203 3.74 -27.64 -14.58
CA VAL A 203 4.75 -28.61 -14.12
C VAL A 203 5.98 -27.89 -13.60
N LEU A 204 6.49 -26.90 -14.34
CA LEU A 204 7.63 -26.11 -13.92
C LEU A 204 7.35 -25.35 -12.61
N SER A 205 6.18 -24.73 -12.48
CA SER A 205 5.77 -24.05 -11.23
C SER A 205 5.76 -24.99 -10.04
N GLU A 206 5.27 -26.23 -10.20
CA GLU A 206 5.25 -27.21 -9.12
C GLU A 206 6.66 -27.69 -8.74
N ILE A 207 7.54 -27.89 -9.72
CA ILE A 207 8.95 -28.21 -9.47
C ILE A 207 9.62 -27.10 -8.67
N MET A 208 9.48 -25.83 -9.11
CA MET A 208 10.08 -24.68 -8.44
C MET A 208 9.51 -24.51 -7.02
N ARG A 209 8.20 -24.70 -6.85
CA ARG A 209 7.53 -24.61 -5.55
C ARG A 209 8.06 -25.61 -4.52
N ARG A 210 8.43 -26.81 -4.96
CA ARG A 210 8.97 -27.88 -4.10
C ARG A 210 10.49 -27.89 -4.01
N SER A 211 11.14 -26.96 -4.68
CA SER A 211 12.59 -26.83 -4.74
C SER A 211 13.04 -25.50 -4.15
N SER A 212 14.31 -25.18 -4.24
CA SER A 212 14.91 -23.95 -3.71
C SER A 212 14.42 -22.65 -4.36
N GLY A 213 13.71 -22.72 -5.49
CA GLY A 213 13.10 -21.57 -6.16
C GLY A 213 11.74 -21.15 -5.61
N GLY A 214 11.18 -21.84 -4.61
CA GLY A 214 9.92 -21.51 -3.96
C GLY A 214 9.92 -20.09 -3.39
N ASN A 215 8.86 -19.32 -3.68
CA ASN A 215 8.71 -17.95 -3.19
C ASN A 215 7.25 -17.49 -3.30
N TRP A 216 6.92 -16.36 -2.63
CA TRP A 216 5.55 -15.86 -2.57
C TRP A 216 4.93 -15.55 -3.94
N ALA A 217 5.69 -14.97 -4.88
CA ALA A 217 5.19 -14.63 -6.22
C ALA A 217 4.79 -15.91 -6.98
N LEU A 218 5.59 -16.96 -6.89
CA LEU A 218 5.30 -18.27 -7.49
C LEU A 218 4.10 -18.97 -6.84
N GLU A 219 4.03 -18.98 -5.50
CA GLU A 219 3.13 -19.84 -4.74
C GLU A 219 1.75 -19.22 -4.50
N LYS A 220 1.67 -17.91 -4.43
CA LYS A 220 0.46 -17.17 -4.06
C LYS A 220 -0.04 -16.23 -5.15
N TYR A 221 0.82 -15.93 -6.16
CA TYR A 221 0.54 -14.87 -7.12
C TYR A 221 1.18 -15.12 -8.48
N ASN A 222 1.11 -16.36 -8.97
CA ASN A 222 1.83 -16.80 -10.14
C ASN A 222 1.58 -15.91 -11.37
N PRO A 223 2.65 -15.38 -12.03
CA PRO A 223 2.52 -14.47 -13.16
C PRO A 223 2.11 -15.11 -14.48
N MET A 224 2.16 -16.45 -14.57
CA MET A 224 1.84 -17.17 -15.80
C MET A 224 0.33 -17.44 -15.91
N PRO A 225 -0.34 -16.99 -16.99
CA PRO A 225 -1.77 -17.27 -17.20
C PRO A 225 -2.08 -18.78 -17.18
N GLY A 226 -3.20 -19.14 -16.57
CA GLY A 226 -3.67 -20.54 -16.52
C GLY A 226 -2.98 -21.45 -15.50
N VAL A 227 -1.92 -20.98 -14.83
CA VAL A 227 -1.26 -21.75 -13.76
C VAL A 227 -2.03 -21.63 -12.44
N MET A 228 -2.49 -20.43 -12.09
CA MET A 228 -3.26 -20.17 -10.88
C MET A 228 -4.52 -19.36 -11.23
N GLU A 229 -5.68 -19.98 -11.15
CA GLU A 229 -6.97 -19.36 -11.55
C GLU A 229 -7.31 -18.09 -10.73
N THR A 230 -6.91 -18.06 -9.47
CA THR A 230 -7.18 -16.93 -8.57
C THR A 230 -6.27 -15.74 -8.80
N SER A 231 -5.12 -15.91 -9.49
CA SER A 231 -4.17 -14.82 -9.75
C SER A 231 -4.70 -13.86 -10.82
N PRO A 232 -4.31 -12.57 -10.76
CA PRO A 232 -4.63 -11.60 -11.81
C PRO A 232 -4.14 -12.01 -13.20
N ALA A 233 -3.03 -12.76 -13.29
CA ALA A 233 -2.52 -13.28 -14.54
C ALA A 233 -3.57 -14.10 -15.32
N SER A 234 -4.34 -14.92 -14.64
CA SER A 234 -5.42 -15.73 -15.25
C SER A 234 -6.70 -14.93 -15.56
N LYS A 235 -6.72 -13.63 -15.20
CA LYS A 235 -7.81 -12.67 -15.46
C LYS A 235 -7.34 -11.52 -16.35
N ASN A 236 -6.47 -11.83 -17.31
CA ASN A 236 -5.83 -10.84 -18.19
C ASN A 236 -5.14 -9.69 -17.44
N TYR A 237 -4.56 -9.99 -16.28
CA TYR A 237 -3.89 -9.04 -15.38
C TYR A 237 -4.80 -7.89 -14.91
N ALA A 238 -6.10 -8.11 -14.84
CA ALA A 238 -7.06 -7.14 -14.32
C ALA A 238 -7.12 -7.19 -12.80
N GLY A 239 -7.21 -6.01 -12.18
CA GLY A 239 -7.26 -5.88 -10.72
C GLY A 239 -5.90 -6.06 -10.05
N GLY A 240 -5.89 -6.53 -8.80
CA GLY A 240 -4.66 -6.77 -8.05
C GLY A 240 -3.91 -5.50 -7.65
N PHE A 241 -2.59 -5.53 -7.78
CA PHE A 241 -1.68 -4.42 -7.45
C PHE A 241 -1.05 -3.86 -8.73
N GLY A 242 -1.42 -2.65 -9.13
CA GLY A 242 -1.04 -2.07 -10.41
C GLY A 242 0.48 -1.92 -10.60
N THR A 243 0.91 -2.06 -11.85
CA THR A 243 2.31 -1.85 -12.29
C THR A 243 2.83 -0.47 -11.87
N ASP A 244 2.03 0.60 -12.02
CA ASP A 244 2.44 1.96 -11.63
C ASP A 244 2.58 2.09 -10.10
N LEU A 245 1.80 1.35 -9.32
CA LEU A 245 1.94 1.31 -7.88
C LEU A 245 3.21 0.57 -7.45
N MET A 246 3.55 -0.53 -8.12
CA MET A 246 4.82 -1.22 -7.89
C MET A 246 6.00 -0.33 -8.30
N LEU A 247 5.92 0.34 -9.45
CA LEU A 247 6.94 1.30 -9.89
C LEU A 247 7.15 2.43 -8.89
N LYS A 248 6.07 2.99 -8.34
CA LYS A 248 6.11 4.00 -7.28
C LYS A 248 6.83 3.47 -6.04
N ASP A 249 6.48 2.28 -5.56
CA ASP A 249 7.07 1.70 -4.35
C ASP A 249 8.55 1.36 -4.55
N LEU A 250 8.93 0.88 -5.73
CA LEU A 250 10.34 0.70 -6.11
C LEU A 250 11.09 2.03 -6.19
N GLY A 251 10.44 3.10 -6.68
CA GLY A 251 10.98 4.46 -6.65
C GLY A 251 11.30 4.91 -5.22
N LEU A 252 10.33 4.78 -4.30
CA LEU A 252 10.52 5.10 -2.89
C LEU A 252 11.66 4.30 -2.26
N SER A 253 11.82 3.02 -2.63
CA SER A 253 12.92 2.20 -2.10
C SER A 253 14.28 2.70 -2.60
N GLN A 254 14.41 3.09 -3.87
CA GLN A 254 15.66 3.61 -4.43
C GLN A 254 16.00 5.00 -3.88
N GLU A 255 15.03 5.88 -3.71
CA GLU A 255 15.21 7.18 -3.06
C GLU A 255 15.71 7.01 -1.61
N ASN A 256 15.10 6.10 -0.85
CA ASN A 256 15.54 5.82 0.51
C ASN A 256 16.95 5.18 0.53
N ALA A 257 17.24 4.24 -0.36
CA ALA A 257 18.56 3.62 -0.49
C ALA A 257 19.63 4.66 -0.76
N ALA A 258 19.40 5.60 -1.68
CA ALA A 258 20.31 6.70 -1.98
C ALA A 258 20.53 7.60 -0.75
N ALA A 259 19.46 7.95 -0.01
CA ALA A 259 19.56 8.81 1.17
C ALA A 259 20.42 8.21 2.29
N VAL A 260 20.39 6.88 2.46
CA VAL A 260 21.18 6.15 3.49
C VAL A 260 22.45 5.50 2.92
N ARG A 261 22.74 5.71 1.63
CA ARG A 261 23.89 5.12 0.91
C ARG A 261 23.91 3.59 0.94
N ALA A 262 22.74 2.96 0.89
CA ALA A 262 22.62 1.51 0.79
C ALA A 262 22.71 1.05 -0.68
N SER A 263 23.42 -0.05 -0.93
CA SER A 263 23.52 -0.64 -2.28
C SER A 263 22.34 -1.60 -2.53
N THR A 264 21.50 -1.30 -3.53
CA THR A 264 20.33 -2.11 -3.89
C THR A 264 20.27 -2.36 -5.42
N PRO A 265 21.30 -3.03 -6.01
CA PRO A 265 21.40 -3.17 -7.47
C PRO A 265 20.21 -3.89 -8.09
N LEU A 266 19.71 -4.96 -7.47
CA LEU A 266 18.52 -5.68 -7.95
C LEU A 266 17.24 -4.84 -7.85
N GLY A 267 17.10 -4.04 -6.79
CA GLY A 267 15.99 -3.08 -6.64
C GLY A 267 16.00 -2.02 -7.74
N GLY A 268 17.19 -1.50 -8.09
CA GLY A 268 17.35 -0.55 -9.19
C GLY A 268 17.01 -1.15 -10.54
N LEU A 269 17.46 -2.38 -10.81
CA LEU A 269 17.10 -3.11 -12.03
C LEU A 269 15.59 -3.37 -12.09
N ALA A 270 14.99 -3.86 -11.02
CA ALA A 270 13.55 -4.09 -10.94
C ALA A 270 12.76 -2.81 -11.23
N ARG A 271 13.12 -1.67 -10.62
CA ARG A 271 12.50 -0.38 -10.91
C ARG A 271 12.53 -0.04 -12.39
N ASN A 272 13.68 -0.23 -13.05
CA ASN A 272 13.84 0.11 -14.47
C ASN A 272 13.00 -0.79 -15.38
N LEU A 273 12.88 -2.09 -15.06
CA LEU A 273 12.01 -3.01 -15.80
C LEU A 273 10.53 -2.63 -15.65
N TYR A 274 10.07 -2.31 -14.44
CA TYR A 274 8.71 -1.82 -14.23
C TYR A 274 8.46 -0.47 -14.89
N ALA A 275 9.46 0.43 -14.94
CA ALA A 275 9.34 1.69 -15.67
C ALA A 275 9.17 1.45 -17.18
N ALA A 276 9.97 0.56 -17.77
CA ALA A 276 9.84 0.18 -19.19
C ALA A 276 8.45 -0.45 -19.47
N HIS A 277 7.96 -1.30 -18.56
CA HIS A 277 6.66 -1.95 -18.69
C HIS A 277 5.50 -0.94 -18.60
N SER A 278 5.55 0.00 -17.67
CA SER A 278 4.59 1.09 -17.55
C SER A 278 4.57 1.97 -18.81
N LEU A 279 5.75 2.38 -19.32
CA LEU A 279 5.89 3.18 -20.55
C LEU A 279 5.35 2.46 -21.79
N ALA A 280 5.37 1.12 -21.81
CA ALA A 280 4.75 0.31 -22.86
C ALA A 280 3.21 0.25 -22.78
N GLY A 281 2.57 1.01 -21.86
CA GLY A 281 1.12 1.12 -21.73
C GLY A 281 0.48 0.12 -20.74
N HIS A 282 1.30 -0.54 -19.91
CA HIS A 282 0.83 -1.55 -18.95
C HIS A 282 0.68 -1.05 -17.51
N GLY A 283 0.74 0.27 -17.29
CA GLY A 283 0.73 0.88 -15.95
C GLY A 283 -0.47 0.49 -15.08
N ALA A 284 -1.65 0.38 -15.69
CA ALA A 284 -2.88 -0.01 -14.99
C ALA A 284 -3.04 -1.52 -14.77
N GLN A 285 -2.27 -2.35 -15.48
CA GLN A 285 -2.30 -3.79 -15.30
C GLN A 285 -1.63 -4.20 -13.98
N ASP A 286 -2.01 -5.36 -13.47
CA ASP A 286 -1.37 -5.95 -12.31
C ASP A 286 0.14 -6.10 -12.50
N PHE A 287 0.92 -5.90 -11.47
CA PHE A 287 2.39 -5.91 -11.52
C PHE A 287 2.98 -7.25 -12.01
N SER A 288 2.23 -8.36 -11.90
CA SER A 288 2.62 -9.64 -12.45
C SER A 288 2.66 -9.65 -13.98
N SER A 289 2.02 -8.65 -14.64
CA SER A 289 2.07 -8.48 -16.09
C SER A 289 3.47 -8.17 -16.64
N VAL A 290 4.44 -7.88 -15.78
CA VAL A 290 5.86 -7.69 -16.14
C VAL A 290 6.43 -8.89 -16.89
N ILE A 291 5.87 -10.08 -16.71
CA ILE A 291 6.24 -11.28 -17.49
C ILE A 291 6.13 -11.07 -19.00
N LYS A 292 5.23 -10.19 -19.47
CA LYS A 292 5.06 -9.85 -20.89
C LYS A 292 6.31 -9.23 -21.53
N LEU A 293 7.17 -8.59 -20.75
CA LEU A 293 8.46 -8.09 -21.22
C LEU A 293 9.48 -9.20 -21.48
N LEU A 294 9.28 -10.37 -20.86
CA LEU A 294 10.26 -11.43 -20.74
C LEU A 294 9.91 -12.64 -21.61
N GLN A 295 8.67 -12.69 -22.11
CA GLN A 295 8.22 -13.73 -23.04
C GLN A 295 8.76 -13.48 -24.45
N THR A 296 9.21 -14.53 -25.12
CA THR A 296 9.58 -14.50 -26.54
C THR A 296 8.32 -14.30 -27.38
N LYS A 297 8.39 -13.44 -28.42
CA LYS A 297 7.28 -13.27 -29.36
C LYS A 297 7.01 -14.60 -30.06
N GLY A 298 5.85 -15.20 -29.81
CA GLY A 298 5.42 -16.45 -30.45
C GLY A 298 5.49 -17.70 -29.56
N ALA A 299 5.75 -17.56 -28.27
CA ALA A 299 5.62 -18.66 -27.30
C ALA A 299 4.26 -18.62 -26.63
#